data_b10388a4b8b150e87861f6f8c85be0a9
#
_entry.id   b10388a4b8b150e87861f6f8c85be0a9
#
_cell.length_a   1.000
_cell.length_b   1.000
_cell.length_c   1.000
_cell.angle_alpha   90.00
_cell.angle_beta   90.00
_cell.angle_gamma   90.00
#
_symmetry.space_group_name_H-M   'P 1'
#
loop_
_entity.id
_entity.type
_entity.pdbx_description
1 polymer ?
#
loop_
_entity_poly.entity_id
_entity_poly.type
_entity_poly.pdbx_seq_one_letter_code
_entity_poly.pdbx_strand_id
1 'polypeptide(L)'
;MSETVVLPTQRGQRPRNNGFVIPLLVLPFLIYNVVVFLLFGGNPTNWGAGLFSIPMPSGMPWAISAGDFLLVIGIILLFFEVLKSTDTARSSIIEHMLSMVVFVAFLVEFLLVGAASSSVFFLLMVMSLIDVVAGFTVSITSASRDVSMN
;
A
#
# COMPACT_ATOMS: atom_id res chain seq x y z
N MET A 1 -43.16 -14.74 -47.21
CA MET A 1 -42.46 -15.11 -45.96
C MET A 1 -41.24 -14.19 -45.84
N SER A 2 -41.33 -13.16 -45.04
CA SER A 2 -40.23 -12.22 -44.80
C SER A 2 -39.48 -12.64 -43.52
N GLU A 3 -38.27 -13.15 -43.69
CA GLU A 3 -37.36 -13.48 -42.59
C GLU A 3 -36.86 -12.20 -41.95
N THR A 4 -37.27 -11.91 -40.73
CA THR A 4 -36.74 -10.82 -39.93
C THR A 4 -35.36 -11.26 -39.38
N VAL A 5 -34.29 -10.77 -39.99
CA VAL A 5 -32.93 -10.92 -39.47
C VAL A 5 -32.81 -10.10 -38.19
N VAL A 6 -32.81 -10.75 -37.02
CA VAL A 6 -32.51 -10.11 -35.72
C VAL A 6 -31.02 -9.92 -35.62
N LEU A 7 -30.52 -8.67 -35.80
CA LEU A 7 -29.12 -8.31 -35.56
C LEU A 7 -28.81 -8.44 -34.05
N PRO A 8 -27.69 -9.08 -33.69
CA PRO A 8 -27.30 -9.15 -32.27
C PRO A 8 -27.01 -7.75 -31.76
N THR A 9 -27.74 -7.36 -30.72
CA THR A 9 -27.52 -6.13 -29.97
C THR A 9 -26.05 -6.11 -29.48
N GLN A 10 -25.26 -5.19 -29.98
CA GLN A 10 -23.91 -4.95 -29.45
C GLN A 10 -24.07 -4.56 -27.97
N ARG A 11 -23.69 -5.48 -27.07
CA ARG A 11 -23.50 -5.17 -25.65
C ARG A 11 -22.50 -4.04 -25.58
N GLY A 12 -22.98 -2.86 -25.20
CA GLY A 12 -22.13 -1.69 -24.95
C GLY A 12 -20.95 -2.10 -24.05
N GLN A 13 -19.75 -1.99 -24.60
CA GLN A 13 -18.52 -2.15 -23.80
C GLN A 13 -18.57 -1.09 -22.71
N ARG A 14 -18.75 -1.53 -21.46
CA ARG A 14 -18.59 -0.65 -20.31
C ARG A 14 -17.19 -0.02 -20.40
N PRO A 15 -17.08 1.30 -20.22
CA PRO A 15 -15.77 1.94 -20.23
C PRO A 15 -14.90 1.23 -19.18
N ARG A 16 -13.74 0.74 -19.63
CA ARG A 16 -12.75 0.09 -18.81
C ARG A 16 -12.14 1.20 -17.93
N ASN A 17 -12.63 1.36 -16.73
CA ASN A 17 -11.96 2.18 -15.74
C ASN A 17 -10.55 1.58 -15.55
N ASN A 18 -9.55 2.26 -16.11
CA ASN A 18 -8.16 2.00 -15.75
C ASN A 18 -8.00 2.45 -14.30
N GLY A 19 -8.36 1.58 -13.36
CA GLY A 19 -8.12 1.81 -11.95
C GLY A 19 -6.65 2.12 -11.74
N PHE A 20 -6.39 3.02 -10.81
CA PHE A 20 -5.07 3.49 -10.42
C PHE A 20 -4.21 2.29 -10.00
N VAL A 21 -3.19 1.98 -10.79
CA VAL A 21 -2.36 0.76 -10.67
C VAL A 21 -1.21 0.93 -9.64
N ILE A 22 -0.96 2.17 -9.17
CA ILE A 22 0.16 2.46 -8.27
C ILE A 22 -0.16 1.97 -6.85
N PRO A 23 0.76 1.22 -6.19
CA PRO A 23 0.59 0.79 -4.82
C PRO A 23 0.47 1.99 -3.87
N LEU A 24 -0.50 1.96 -2.97
CA LEU A 24 -0.78 3.08 -2.05
C LEU A 24 0.39 3.32 -1.08
N LEU A 25 1.18 2.29 -0.78
CA LEU A 25 2.34 2.40 0.12
C LEU A 25 3.52 3.18 -0.47
N VAL A 26 3.48 3.52 -1.77
CA VAL A 26 4.40 4.54 -2.35
C VAL A 26 4.21 5.88 -1.65
N LEU A 27 3.00 6.22 -1.22
CA LEU A 27 2.71 7.51 -0.59
C LEU A 27 3.48 7.71 0.73
N PRO A 28 3.36 6.83 1.75
CA PRO A 28 4.13 6.98 2.98
C PRO A 28 5.64 6.87 2.75
N PHE A 29 6.11 6.10 1.75
CA PHE A 29 7.51 6.07 1.33
C PHE A 29 7.99 7.47 0.90
N LEU A 30 7.26 8.13 0.01
CA LEU A 30 7.60 9.47 -0.46
C LEU A 30 7.48 10.51 0.66
N ILE A 31 6.44 10.45 1.49
CA ILE A 31 6.26 11.37 2.63
C ILE A 31 7.46 11.24 3.58
N TYR A 32 7.87 10.01 3.92
CA TYR A 32 9.04 9.81 4.79
C TYR A 32 10.26 10.50 4.22
N ASN A 33 10.58 10.25 2.96
CA ASN A 33 11.76 10.78 2.29
C ASN A 33 11.72 12.31 2.20
N VAL A 34 10.61 12.87 1.76
CA VAL A 34 10.46 14.32 1.66
C VAL A 34 10.66 14.96 3.03
N VAL A 35 10.05 14.44 4.07
CA VAL A 35 10.13 15.01 5.42
C VAL A 35 11.53 14.85 6.01
N VAL A 36 12.13 13.66 5.93
CA VAL A 36 13.46 13.42 6.53
C VAL A 36 14.53 14.25 5.87
N PHE A 37 14.51 14.43 4.56
CA PHE A 37 15.53 15.19 3.87
C PHE A 37 15.29 16.70 3.87
N LEU A 38 14.03 17.14 3.69
CA LEU A 38 13.74 18.59 3.57
C LEU A 38 13.48 19.26 4.92
N LEU A 39 12.85 18.55 5.87
CA LEU A 39 12.49 19.15 7.16
C LEU A 39 13.44 18.74 8.30
N PHE A 40 13.93 17.50 8.28
CA PHE A 40 14.77 16.96 9.36
C PHE A 40 16.27 16.98 9.04
N GLY A 41 16.68 17.49 7.86
CA GLY A 41 18.08 17.58 7.46
C GLY A 41 18.80 16.22 7.39
N GLY A 42 18.08 15.16 7.09
CA GLY A 42 18.58 13.79 7.03
C GLY A 42 18.69 13.08 8.39
N ASN A 43 18.17 13.68 9.48
CA ASN A 43 18.22 13.08 10.81
C ASN A 43 16.97 12.23 11.10
N PRO A 44 17.09 10.87 11.13
CA PRO A 44 15.95 9.99 11.34
C PRO A 44 15.37 10.02 12.76
N THR A 45 16.12 10.53 13.75
CA THR A 45 15.64 10.58 15.15
C THR A 45 14.52 11.58 15.34
N ASN A 46 14.39 12.58 14.47
CA ASN A 46 13.34 13.60 14.53
C ASN A 46 11.93 13.03 14.30
N TRP A 47 11.79 11.85 13.74
CA TRP A 47 10.51 11.15 13.64
C TRP A 47 9.91 10.80 15.01
N GLY A 48 10.73 10.60 16.04
CA GLY A 48 10.30 10.36 17.42
C GLY A 48 10.04 11.63 18.22
N ALA A 49 10.27 12.82 17.66
CA ALA A 49 10.00 14.07 18.37
C ALA A 49 8.51 14.26 18.60
N GLY A 50 8.10 14.48 19.87
CA GLY A 50 6.71 14.71 20.22
C GLY A 50 6.20 16.03 19.64
N LEU A 51 5.06 15.97 18.95
CA LEU A 51 4.37 17.15 18.39
C LEU A 51 3.42 17.76 19.44
N PHE A 52 2.68 16.93 20.15
CA PHE A 52 1.79 17.28 21.24
C PHE A 52 1.55 16.07 22.15
N SER A 53 0.98 16.32 23.33
CA SER A 53 0.66 15.27 24.30
C SER A 53 -0.81 15.34 24.70
N ILE A 54 -1.42 14.17 24.88
CA ILE A 54 -2.80 14.00 25.34
C ILE A 54 -2.76 13.47 26.78
N PRO A 55 -3.41 14.14 27.75
CA PRO A 55 -3.55 13.59 29.09
C PRO A 55 -4.43 12.33 29.05
N MET A 56 -3.91 11.22 29.57
CA MET A 56 -4.67 9.96 29.63
C MET A 56 -5.29 9.75 31.00
N PRO A 57 -6.43 9.06 31.10
CA PRO A 57 -7.06 8.72 32.41
C PRO A 57 -6.14 7.91 33.32
N SER A 58 -5.10 7.25 32.80
CA SER A 58 -4.07 6.55 33.58
C SER A 58 -3.13 7.47 34.35
N GLY A 59 -3.23 8.80 34.16
CA GLY A 59 -2.35 9.78 34.77
C GLY A 59 -1.04 10.03 34.05
N MET A 60 -0.72 9.22 33.02
CA MET A 60 0.47 9.40 32.20
C MET A 60 0.09 10.09 30.89
N PRO A 61 0.77 11.18 30.47
CA PRO A 61 0.50 11.81 29.18
C PRO A 61 1.01 10.94 28.04
N TRP A 62 0.22 10.83 26.96
CA TRP A 62 0.66 10.19 25.71
C TRP A 62 1.21 11.26 24.76
N ALA A 63 2.51 11.19 24.50
CA ALA A 63 3.16 12.05 23.52
C ALA A 63 2.99 11.45 22.11
N ILE A 64 2.42 12.22 21.20
CA ILE A 64 2.22 11.82 19.81
C ILE A 64 3.31 12.47 18.94
N SER A 65 4.00 11.66 18.16
CA SER A 65 5.10 12.08 17.26
C SER A 65 4.64 12.18 15.81
N ALA A 66 5.48 12.81 14.96
CA ALA A 66 5.29 12.80 13.51
C ALA A 66 5.34 11.37 12.94
N GLY A 67 6.18 10.51 13.53
CA GLY A 67 6.27 9.10 13.16
C GLY A 67 4.97 8.35 13.42
N ASP A 68 4.28 8.61 14.54
CA ASP A 68 2.99 7.97 14.85
C ASP A 68 1.94 8.30 13.79
N PHE A 69 1.87 9.58 13.36
CA PHE A 69 0.97 9.98 12.28
C PHE A 69 1.27 9.25 10.97
N LEU A 70 2.54 9.19 10.58
CA LEU A 70 2.92 8.53 9.34
C LEU A 70 2.62 7.03 9.39
N LEU A 71 2.83 6.38 10.55
CA LEU A 71 2.50 4.97 10.74
C LEU A 71 0.99 4.72 10.67
N VAL A 72 0.17 5.59 11.27
CA VAL A 72 -1.29 5.49 11.16
C VAL A 72 -1.75 5.62 9.70
N ILE A 73 -1.20 6.58 8.95
CA ILE A 73 -1.46 6.71 7.52
C ILE A 73 -1.05 5.43 6.79
N GLY A 74 0.14 4.88 7.08
CA GLY A 74 0.63 3.64 6.49
C GLY A 74 -0.31 2.45 6.73
N ILE A 75 -0.81 2.28 7.97
CA ILE A 75 -1.75 1.22 8.33
C ILE A 75 -3.08 1.37 7.56
N ILE A 76 -3.61 2.58 7.47
CA ILE A 76 -4.86 2.84 6.75
C ILE A 76 -4.68 2.52 5.25
N LEU A 77 -3.56 2.94 4.66
CA LEU A 77 -3.27 2.67 3.25
C LEU A 77 -3.03 1.18 3.00
N LEU A 78 -2.33 0.48 3.90
CA LEU A 78 -2.17 -0.97 3.84
C LEU A 78 -3.53 -1.69 3.87
N PHE A 79 -4.44 -1.26 4.73
CA PHE A 79 -5.79 -1.82 4.79
C PHE A 79 -6.51 -1.70 3.43
N PHE A 80 -6.48 -0.53 2.81
CA PHE A 80 -7.08 -0.32 1.49
C PHE A 80 -6.38 -1.13 0.39
N GLU A 81 -5.04 -1.27 0.44
CA GLU A 81 -4.30 -2.07 -0.52
C GLU A 81 -4.67 -3.55 -0.42
N VAL A 82 -4.78 -4.09 0.80
CA VAL A 82 -5.22 -5.47 1.03
C VAL A 82 -6.66 -5.68 0.55
N LEU A 83 -7.59 -4.74 0.78
CA LEU A 83 -8.95 -4.82 0.25
C LEU A 83 -8.95 -4.82 -1.29
N LYS A 84 -8.16 -3.96 -1.90
CA LYS A 84 -8.02 -3.87 -3.35
C LYS A 84 -7.47 -5.17 -3.95
N SER A 85 -6.55 -5.85 -3.26
CA SER A 85 -5.96 -7.11 -3.72
C SER A 85 -6.97 -8.28 -3.79
N THR A 86 -8.12 -8.16 -3.13
CA THR A 86 -9.18 -9.18 -3.21
C THR A 86 -9.95 -9.17 -4.53
N ASP A 87 -9.77 -8.13 -5.35
CA ASP A 87 -10.39 -8.04 -6.67
C ASP A 87 -9.59 -8.84 -7.71
N THR A 88 -10.22 -9.84 -8.34
CA THR A 88 -9.57 -10.88 -9.17
C THR A 88 -9.33 -10.47 -10.63
N ALA A 89 -9.33 -9.17 -10.94
CA ALA A 89 -9.09 -8.68 -12.30
C ALA A 89 -7.61 -8.86 -12.72
N ARG A 90 -7.36 -8.95 -14.04
CA ARG A 90 -6.01 -9.05 -14.63
C ARG A 90 -5.05 -7.92 -14.21
N SER A 91 -5.54 -6.79 -13.71
CA SER A 91 -4.74 -5.70 -13.16
C SER A 91 -4.00 -6.11 -11.87
N SER A 92 -4.51 -7.08 -11.14
CA SER A 92 -3.98 -7.58 -9.89
C SER A 92 -2.51 -8.05 -10.00
N ILE A 93 -2.12 -8.74 -11.08
CA ILE A 93 -0.72 -9.22 -11.24
C ILE A 93 0.27 -8.06 -11.35
N ILE A 94 -0.06 -7.04 -12.14
CA ILE A 94 0.80 -5.86 -12.33
C ILE A 94 0.90 -5.08 -11.01
N GLU A 95 -0.20 -4.95 -10.28
CA GLU A 95 -0.22 -4.29 -8.97
C GLU A 95 0.68 -5.01 -7.97
N HIS A 96 0.63 -6.34 -7.90
CA HIS A 96 1.51 -7.11 -7.02
C HIS A 96 2.98 -7.02 -7.40
N MET A 97 3.30 -6.99 -8.69
CA MET A 97 4.67 -6.75 -9.14
C MET A 97 5.17 -5.36 -8.74
N LEU A 98 4.30 -4.35 -8.80
CA LEU A 98 4.64 -2.99 -8.36
C LEU A 98 4.80 -2.91 -6.84
N SER A 99 3.95 -3.58 -6.05
CA SER A 99 4.12 -3.68 -4.58
C SER A 99 5.45 -4.33 -4.22
N MET A 100 5.88 -5.36 -4.97
CA MET A 100 7.20 -5.97 -4.78
C MET A 100 8.34 -4.97 -5.06
N VAL A 101 8.23 -4.17 -6.13
CA VAL A 101 9.23 -3.12 -6.42
C VAL A 101 9.28 -2.08 -5.31
N VAL A 102 8.13 -1.68 -4.77
CA VAL A 102 8.06 -0.75 -3.64
C VAL A 102 8.71 -1.34 -2.39
N PHE A 103 8.46 -2.61 -2.08
CA PHE A 103 9.12 -3.30 -0.96
C PHE A 103 10.64 -3.34 -1.14
N VAL A 104 11.12 -3.67 -2.35
CA VAL A 104 12.56 -3.69 -2.63
C VAL A 104 13.16 -2.29 -2.48
N ALA A 105 12.44 -1.24 -2.89
CA ALA A 105 12.90 0.14 -2.68
C ALA A 105 13.03 0.48 -1.19
N PHE A 106 12.04 0.14 -0.36
CA PHE A 106 12.12 0.27 1.10
C PHE A 106 13.31 -0.50 1.67
N LEU A 107 13.51 -1.74 1.25
CA LEU A 107 14.59 -2.59 1.76
C LEU A 107 15.96 -2.03 1.41
N VAL A 108 16.17 -1.64 0.16
CA VAL A 108 17.45 -1.08 -0.30
C VAL A 108 17.75 0.24 0.42
N GLU A 109 16.77 1.10 0.55
CA GLU A 109 16.94 2.37 1.24
C GLU A 109 17.21 2.17 2.74
N PHE A 110 16.48 1.27 3.40
CA PHE A 110 16.72 0.93 4.81
C PHE A 110 18.14 0.44 5.07
N LEU A 111 18.69 -0.36 4.15
CA LEU A 111 20.04 -0.93 4.30
C LEU A 111 21.15 0.04 3.92
N LEU A 112 20.91 0.96 2.99
CA LEU A 112 21.99 1.78 2.40
C LEU A 112 21.94 3.25 2.79
N VAL A 113 20.80 3.76 3.27
CA VAL A 113 20.59 5.19 3.53
C VAL A 113 20.44 5.45 5.03
N GLY A 114 21.40 6.17 5.61
CA GLY A 114 21.38 6.48 7.06
C GLY A 114 20.13 7.24 7.52
N ALA A 115 19.55 8.09 6.67
CA ALA A 115 18.31 8.81 6.95
C ALA A 115 17.08 7.89 7.08
N ALA A 116 17.13 6.67 6.55
CA ALA A 116 16.09 5.64 6.71
C ALA A 116 16.27 4.78 7.98
N SER A 117 17.32 5.00 8.77
CA SER A 117 17.65 4.21 9.95
C SER A 117 16.77 4.58 11.15
N SER A 118 15.44 4.34 11.04
CA SER A 118 14.46 4.61 12.09
C SER A 118 13.45 3.48 12.23
N SER A 119 12.86 3.34 13.43
CA SER A 119 11.76 2.40 13.65
C SER A 119 10.55 2.71 12.77
N VAL A 120 10.30 3.99 12.47
CA VAL A 120 9.19 4.41 11.61
C VAL A 120 9.39 3.85 10.20
N PHE A 121 10.58 4.03 9.61
CA PHE A 121 10.87 3.50 8.27
C PHE A 121 10.84 1.97 8.24
N PHE A 122 11.43 1.33 9.25
CA PHE A 122 11.39 -0.13 9.39
C PHE A 122 9.94 -0.67 9.42
N LEU A 123 9.03 -0.04 10.19
CA LEU A 123 7.64 -0.47 10.26
C LEU A 123 6.90 -0.25 8.93
N LEU A 124 7.17 0.85 8.21
CA LEU A 124 6.63 1.06 6.87
C LEU A 124 7.14 -0.01 5.87
N MET A 125 8.41 -0.39 5.95
CA MET A 125 8.98 -1.49 5.18
C MET A 125 8.28 -2.82 5.50
N VAL A 126 8.02 -3.12 6.78
CA VAL A 126 7.28 -4.33 7.19
C VAL A 126 5.84 -4.29 6.66
N MET A 127 5.17 -3.14 6.69
CA MET A 127 3.84 -2.98 6.08
C MET A 127 3.87 -3.28 4.58
N SER A 128 4.90 -2.82 3.87
CA SER A 128 5.08 -3.10 2.44
C SER A 128 5.34 -4.59 2.17
N LEU A 129 6.05 -5.29 3.06
CA LEU A 129 6.21 -6.74 2.98
C LEU A 129 4.87 -7.46 3.18
N ILE A 130 4.05 -7.02 4.15
CA ILE A 130 2.72 -7.59 4.39
C ILE A 130 1.84 -7.43 3.16
N ASP A 131 1.88 -6.28 2.49
CA ASP A 131 1.15 -6.03 1.25
C ASP A 131 1.53 -7.03 0.15
N VAL A 132 2.84 -7.24 -0.08
CA VAL A 132 3.34 -8.22 -1.04
C VAL A 132 2.84 -9.62 -0.71
N VAL A 133 2.96 -10.06 0.55
CA VAL A 133 2.53 -11.41 0.99
C VAL A 133 1.02 -11.58 0.86
N ALA A 134 0.23 -10.57 1.25
CA ALA A 134 -1.22 -10.59 1.13
C ALA A 134 -1.65 -10.73 -0.34
N GLY A 135 -1.04 -9.94 -1.24
CA GLY A 135 -1.31 -10.00 -2.66
C GLY A 135 -1.01 -11.36 -3.29
N PHE A 136 0.14 -11.96 -2.97
CA PHE A 136 0.47 -13.31 -3.43
C PHE A 136 -0.52 -14.36 -2.90
N THR A 137 -0.90 -14.28 -1.64
CA THR A 137 -1.83 -15.23 -1.02
C THR A 137 -3.19 -15.21 -1.72
N VAL A 138 -3.72 -14.03 -2.03
CA VAL A 138 -4.98 -13.88 -2.77
C VAL A 138 -4.86 -14.44 -4.18
N SER A 139 -3.77 -14.15 -4.89
CA SER A 139 -3.56 -14.62 -6.27
C SER A 139 -3.49 -16.15 -6.35
N ILE A 140 -2.77 -16.81 -5.42
CA ILE A 140 -2.67 -18.28 -5.37
C ILE A 140 -4.02 -18.91 -5.05
N THR A 141 -4.78 -18.35 -4.11
CA THR A 141 -6.09 -18.88 -3.70
C THR A 141 -7.11 -18.77 -4.82
N SER A 142 -7.08 -17.68 -5.60
CA SER A 142 -7.96 -17.51 -6.75
C SER A 142 -7.65 -18.51 -7.88
N ALA A 143 -6.37 -18.73 -8.19
CA ALA A 143 -5.95 -19.68 -9.22
C ALA A 143 -6.34 -21.13 -8.86
N SER A 144 -6.30 -21.51 -7.59
CA SER A 144 -6.68 -22.87 -7.17
C SER A 144 -8.19 -23.15 -7.27
N ARG A 145 -9.04 -22.15 -7.17
CA ARG A 145 -10.49 -22.29 -7.35
C ARG A 145 -10.88 -22.53 -8.80
N ASP A 146 -10.22 -21.87 -9.75
CA ASP A 146 -10.49 -22.04 -11.18
C ASP A 146 -10.16 -23.45 -11.67
N VAL A 147 -9.14 -24.10 -11.08
CA VAL A 147 -8.74 -25.48 -11.42
C VAL A 147 -9.71 -26.53 -10.84
N SER A 148 -10.41 -26.24 -9.75
CA SER A 148 -11.34 -27.21 -9.11
C SER A 148 -12.72 -27.23 -9.75
N MET A 149 -13.05 -26.31 -10.67
CA MET A 149 -14.36 -26.23 -11.35
C MET A 149 -14.36 -26.82 -12.77
N ASN A 150 -13.25 -27.36 -13.25
CA ASN A 150 -13.13 -28.12 -14.49
C ASN A 150 -12.95 -29.61 -14.21
#